data_bc26a7097cdec323f117781a56e39900
#
_entry.id   bc26a7097cdec323f117781a56e39900
#
_cell.length_a   1.000
_cell.length_b   1.000
_cell.length_c   1.000
_cell.angle_alpha   90.00
_cell.angle_beta   90.00
_cell.angle_gamma   90.00
#
_symmetry.space_group_name_H-M   'P 1'
#
loop_
_entity.id
_entity.type
_entity.pdbx_description
1 polymer ?
#
loop_
_entity_poly.entity_id
_entity_poly.type
_entity_poly.pdbx_seq_one_letter_code
_entity_poly.pdbx_strand_id
1 'polypeptide(L)'
;MNYIGSLNKNKQKYLYFRTEATDADDDATGDSALFPASSLMGMQPTSDTALTLYFKSMLRGSGNEGAGDALANLDNNDSVILTIPANTHLIAMKAIVEATNNDNLDVIVVANDDSGGTEYLVGSGITACGAISVTVAYAN
;
A
#
# COMPACT_ATOMS: atom_id res chain seq x y z
N MET A 1 9.55 -4.99 33.95
CA MET A 1 10.06 -3.92 33.07
C MET A 1 9.27 -3.87 31.80
N ASN A 2 8.57 -2.77 31.59
CA ASN A 2 7.61 -2.69 30.49
C ASN A 2 8.11 -1.97 29.27
N TYR A 3 9.34 -1.49 29.29
CA TYR A 3 9.87 -0.69 28.18
C TYR A 3 9.96 -1.45 26.90
N ILE A 4 10.34 -2.72 26.96
CA ILE A 4 10.54 -3.54 25.78
C ILE A 4 9.24 -3.67 25.01
N GLY A 5 8.15 -3.94 25.71
CA GLY A 5 6.84 -4.00 25.07
C GLY A 5 6.42 -2.69 24.45
N SER A 6 6.68 -1.57 25.10
CA SER A 6 6.36 -0.25 24.56
C SER A 6 7.17 0.07 23.31
N LEU A 7 8.44 -0.29 23.31
CA LEU A 7 9.31 -0.07 22.14
C LEU A 7 8.83 -0.88 20.95
N ASN A 8 8.41 -2.12 21.18
CA ASN A 8 7.91 -2.97 20.10
C ASN A 8 6.62 -2.44 19.48
N LYS A 9 5.78 -1.80 20.28
CA LYS A 9 4.54 -1.22 19.79
C LYS A 9 4.76 -0.08 18.81
N ASN A 10 5.90 0.57 18.89
CA ASN A 10 6.24 1.70 18.03
C ASN A 10 7.03 1.27 16.79
N LYS A 11 7.24 -0.03 16.62
CA LYS A 11 8.00 -0.52 15.49
C LYS A 11 7.26 -0.26 14.19
N GLN A 12 7.97 0.31 13.21
CA GLN A 12 7.39 0.58 11.90
C GLN A 12 7.10 -0.71 11.17
N LYS A 13 5.90 -0.80 10.63
CA LYS A 13 5.48 -1.91 9.78
C LYS A 13 5.34 -1.43 8.35
N TYR A 14 5.48 -2.36 7.42
CA TYR A 14 5.42 -2.07 6.00
C TYR A 14 4.41 -2.96 5.32
N LEU A 15 3.71 -2.42 4.33
CA LEU A 15 2.73 -3.13 3.52
C LEU A 15 3.32 -3.37 2.14
N TYR A 16 3.35 -4.62 1.70
CA TYR A 16 3.92 -5.02 0.42
C TYR A 16 2.84 -5.36 -0.59
N PHE A 17 3.03 -4.84 -1.80
CA PHE A 17 2.13 -5.08 -2.93
C PHE A 17 2.96 -5.40 -4.17
N ARG A 18 2.50 -6.36 -4.95
CA ARG A 18 3.14 -6.69 -6.23
C ARG A 18 2.09 -7.12 -7.23
N THR A 19 2.09 -6.47 -8.38
CA THR A 19 1.19 -6.81 -9.48
C THR A 19 1.89 -7.60 -10.58
N GLU A 20 3.23 -7.63 -10.59
CA GLU A 20 4.00 -8.32 -11.63
C GLU A 20 4.17 -9.80 -11.30
N ALA A 21 3.82 -10.65 -12.26
CA ALA A 21 3.86 -12.11 -12.06
C ALA A 21 5.25 -12.72 -12.25
N THR A 22 6.11 -12.06 -13.02
CA THR A 22 7.42 -12.60 -13.41
C THR A 22 8.54 -11.83 -12.72
N ASP A 23 9.46 -12.54 -12.05
CA ASP A 23 10.56 -11.90 -11.33
C ASP A 23 11.44 -11.04 -12.24
N ALA A 24 11.68 -11.49 -13.45
CA ALA A 24 12.52 -10.74 -14.38
C ALA A 24 11.91 -9.41 -14.81
N ASP A 25 10.60 -9.27 -14.65
CA ASP A 25 9.87 -8.07 -15.05
C ASP A 25 9.48 -7.18 -13.87
N ASP A 26 9.86 -7.55 -12.64
CA ASP A 26 9.62 -6.74 -11.46
C ASP A 26 10.76 -5.72 -11.32
N ASP A 27 10.83 -4.80 -12.26
CA ASP A 27 11.96 -3.87 -12.38
C ASP A 27 11.55 -2.43 -12.69
N ALA A 28 10.25 -2.13 -12.68
CA ALA A 28 9.75 -0.80 -12.99
C ALA A 28 8.81 -0.28 -11.90
N THR A 29 8.60 1.03 -11.92
CA THR A 29 7.60 1.65 -11.03
C THR A 29 6.23 1.11 -11.38
N GLY A 30 5.48 0.75 -10.35
CA GLY A 30 4.16 0.17 -10.55
C GLY A 30 4.14 -1.34 -10.59
N ASP A 31 5.30 -2.02 -10.62
CA ASP A 31 5.35 -3.47 -10.59
C ASP A 31 5.20 -4.01 -9.17
N SER A 32 5.84 -3.36 -8.22
CA SER A 32 5.73 -3.68 -6.81
C SER A 32 6.04 -2.44 -5.98
N ALA A 33 5.60 -2.46 -4.72
CA ALA A 33 5.89 -1.36 -3.82
C ALA A 33 5.80 -1.81 -2.36
N LEU A 34 6.59 -1.17 -1.52
CA LEU A 34 6.58 -1.35 -0.08
C LEU A 34 6.29 0.00 0.56
N PHE A 35 5.15 0.12 1.22
CA PHE A 35 4.75 1.37 1.86
C PHE A 35 4.81 1.24 3.38
N PRO A 36 5.32 2.26 4.10
CA PRO A 36 5.12 2.27 5.55
C PRO A 36 3.63 2.23 5.88
N ALA A 37 3.24 1.39 6.81
CA ALA A 37 1.83 1.33 7.22
C ALA A 37 1.33 2.68 7.74
N SER A 38 2.22 3.46 8.36
CA SER A 38 1.91 4.79 8.87
C SER A 38 1.57 5.80 7.76
N SER A 39 1.91 5.50 6.51
CA SER A 39 1.60 6.38 5.39
C SER A 39 0.22 6.12 4.79
N LEU A 40 -0.46 5.08 5.22
CA LEU A 40 -1.81 4.78 4.76
C LEU A 40 -2.77 5.86 5.23
N MET A 41 -3.42 6.54 4.27
CA MET A 41 -4.35 7.63 4.56
C MET A 41 -5.79 7.16 4.63
N GLY A 42 -6.13 6.14 3.87
CA GLY A 42 -7.48 5.61 3.86
C GLY A 42 -7.69 4.60 2.75
N MET A 43 -8.86 4.02 2.74
CA MET A 43 -9.28 3.02 1.77
C MET A 43 -10.71 3.30 1.36
N GLN A 44 -11.05 3.01 0.10
CA GLN A 44 -12.43 3.16 -0.35
C GLN A 44 -12.75 2.19 -1.48
N PRO A 45 -14.02 1.80 -1.61
CA PRO A 45 -14.47 1.07 -2.79
C PRO A 45 -14.34 1.94 -4.03
N THR A 46 -13.81 1.36 -5.10
CA THR A 46 -13.76 2.05 -6.40
C THR A 46 -14.54 1.30 -7.47
N SER A 47 -14.93 0.07 -7.19
CA SER A 47 -15.93 -0.69 -7.95
C SER A 47 -16.44 -1.81 -7.06
N ASP A 48 -17.41 -2.60 -7.56
CA ASP A 48 -17.94 -3.75 -6.81
C ASP A 48 -16.85 -4.73 -6.39
N THR A 49 -15.78 -4.84 -7.17
CA THR A 49 -14.72 -5.81 -6.98
C THR A 49 -13.35 -5.16 -6.77
N ALA A 50 -13.32 -3.87 -6.48
CA ALA A 50 -12.05 -3.15 -6.29
C ALA A 50 -12.07 -2.33 -5.01
N LEU A 51 -10.99 -2.47 -4.25
CA LEU A 51 -10.70 -1.66 -3.07
C LEU A 51 -9.43 -0.89 -3.35
N THR A 52 -9.46 0.42 -3.21
CA THR A 52 -8.28 1.25 -3.41
C THR A 52 -7.76 1.77 -2.08
N LEU A 53 -6.46 1.58 -1.88
CA LEU A 53 -5.72 2.11 -0.73
C LEU A 53 -4.97 3.36 -1.17
N TYR A 54 -4.99 4.39 -0.33
CA TYR A 54 -4.29 5.65 -0.60
C TYR A 54 -3.20 5.85 0.44
N PHE A 55 -2.02 6.21 -0.04
CA PHE A 55 -0.85 6.45 0.80
C PHE A 55 -0.32 7.86 0.55
N LYS A 56 0.35 8.43 1.54
CA LYS A 56 1.16 9.62 1.30
C LYS A 56 2.22 9.28 0.28
N SER A 57 2.49 10.21 -0.64
CA SER A 57 3.50 9.98 -1.67
C SER A 57 4.85 9.64 -1.04
N MET A 58 5.45 8.54 -1.50
CA MET A 58 6.78 8.15 -1.06
C MET A 58 7.87 8.98 -1.71
N LEU A 59 7.58 9.57 -2.87
CA LEU A 59 8.53 10.39 -3.62
C LEU A 59 8.20 11.86 -3.40
N ARG A 60 9.12 12.60 -2.80
CA ARG A 60 8.96 14.01 -2.56
C ARG A 60 9.98 14.78 -3.38
N GLY A 61 9.50 15.64 -4.27
CA GLY A 61 10.34 16.56 -4.99
C GLY A 61 10.72 17.73 -4.11
N SER A 62 11.79 18.43 -4.48
CA SER A 62 12.26 19.59 -3.75
C SER A 62 11.72 20.86 -4.38
N GLY A 63 10.97 21.63 -3.61
CA GLY A 63 10.74 23.05 -3.85
C GLY A 63 10.00 23.37 -5.15
N ASN A 64 10.64 24.07 -6.04
CA ASN A 64 10.01 24.91 -7.05
C ASN A 64 9.89 24.32 -8.44
N GLU A 65 10.06 23.04 -8.59
CA GLU A 65 9.92 22.42 -9.90
C GLU A 65 8.51 22.68 -10.43
N GLY A 66 8.45 23.34 -11.59
CA GLY A 66 7.17 23.61 -12.20
C GLY A 66 6.29 24.49 -11.34
N ALA A 67 6.69 25.72 -11.12
CA ALA A 67 5.98 26.64 -10.23
C ALA A 67 4.48 26.73 -10.52
N GLY A 68 4.07 26.59 -11.78
CA GLY A 68 2.65 26.59 -12.11
C GLY A 68 1.93 25.32 -11.68
N ASP A 69 2.67 24.24 -11.48
CA ASP A 69 2.11 22.94 -11.13
C ASP A 69 2.32 22.56 -9.66
N ALA A 70 3.03 23.39 -8.91
CA ALA A 70 3.42 23.06 -7.55
C ALA A 70 2.21 22.74 -6.64
N LEU A 71 1.15 23.54 -6.76
CA LEU A 71 -0.05 23.31 -5.95
C LEU A 71 -0.76 22.03 -6.33
N ALA A 72 -0.81 21.72 -7.63
CA ALA A 72 -1.44 20.47 -8.08
C ALA A 72 -0.69 19.25 -7.58
N ASN A 73 0.62 19.35 -7.45
CA ASN A 73 1.46 18.22 -7.05
C ASN A 73 1.52 18.03 -5.53
N LEU A 74 1.11 19.00 -4.75
CA LEU A 74 1.09 18.87 -3.29
C LEU A 74 0.12 17.79 -2.83
N ASP A 75 -0.94 17.59 -3.57
CA ASP A 75 -2.00 16.65 -3.20
C ASP A 75 -1.83 15.28 -3.83
N ASN A 76 -0.71 15.05 -4.54
CA ASN A 76 -0.48 13.76 -5.15
C ASN A 76 -0.30 12.68 -4.08
N ASN A 77 -0.96 11.58 -4.31
CA ASN A 77 -0.94 10.41 -3.44
C ASN A 77 -0.44 9.22 -4.22
N ASP A 78 0.10 8.26 -3.49
CA ASP A 78 0.29 6.93 -4.04
C ASP A 78 -0.98 6.12 -3.82
N SER A 79 -1.23 5.16 -4.68
CA SER A 79 -2.41 4.30 -4.54
C SER A 79 -2.14 2.89 -5.00
N VAL A 80 -2.90 1.97 -4.45
CA VAL A 80 -2.91 0.56 -4.86
C VAL A 80 -4.35 0.11 -4.97
N ILE A 81 -4.68 -0.53 -6.08
CA ILE A 81 -5.99 -1.11 -6.30
C ILE A 81 -5.90 -2.61 -6.06
N LEU A 82 -6.78 -3.12 -5.21
CA LEU A 82 -6.85 -4.55 -4.91
C LEU A 82 -8.14 -5.13 -5.48
N THR A 83 -8.03 -6.33 -6.05
CA THR A 83 -9.20 -7.06 -6.54
C THR A 83 -9.74 -7.94 -5.42
N ILE A 84 -11.04 -7.84 -5.17
CA ILE A 84 -11.73 -8.59 -4.13
C ILE A 84 -13.03 -9.15 -4.70
N PRO A 85 -13.64 -10.17 -4.06
CA PRO A 85 -14.99 -10.60 -4.43
C PRO A 85 -15.98 -9.45 -4.24
N ALA A 86 -17.04 -9.48 -5.03
CA ALA A 86 -18.05 -8.42 -5.00
C ALA A 86 -18.61 -8.20 -3.59
N ASN A 87 -18.68 -6.94 -3.20
CA ASN A 87 -19.30 -6.49 -1.95
C ASN A 87 -18.60 -6.98 -0.67
N THR A 88 -17.31 -7.30 -0.74
CA THR A 88 -16.54 -7.75 0.43
C THR A 88 -15.53 -6.69 0.91
N HIS A 89 -15.75 -5.43 0.60
CA HIS A 89 -14.81 -4.36 0.92
C HIS A 89 -14.50 -4.25 2.41
N LEU A 90 -15.54 -4.33 3.25
CA LEU A 90 -15.35 -4.21 4.70
C LEU A 90 -14.46 -5.34 5.25
N ILE A 91 -14.64 -6.54 4.73
CA ILE A 91 -13.83 -7.70 5.15
C ILE A 91 -12.35 -7.43 4.84
N ALA A 92 -12.08 -6.96 3.62
CA ALA A 92 -10.72 -6.63 3.22
C ALA A 92 -10.13 -5.49 4.07
N MET A 93 -10.90 -4.43 4.28
CA MET A 93 -10.46 -3.30 5.09
C MET A 93 -10.11 -3.73 6.52
N LYS A 94 -10.97 -4.53 7.15
CA LYS A 94 -10.72 -5.03 8.50
C LYS A 94 -9.47 -5.88 8.55
N ALA A 95 -9.28 -6.77 7.58
CA ALA A 95 -8.10 -7.62 7.55
C ALA A 95 -6.81 -6.81 7.47
N ILE A 96 -6.81 -5.75 6.65
CA ILE A 96 -5.64 -4.89 6.49
C ILE A 96 -5.35 -4.14 7.81
N VAL A 97 -6.37 -3.58 8.45
CA VAL A 97 -6.20 -2.87 9.72
C VAL A 97 -5.71 -3.83 10.80
N GLU A 98 -6.29 -5.01 10.89
CA GLU A 98 -5.87 -6.01 11.88
C GLU A 98 -4.41 -6.41 11.67
N ALA A 99 -3.99 -6.58 10.41
CA ALA A 99 -2.60 -6.91 10.11
C ALA A 99 -1.65 -5.81 10.55
N THR A 100 -2.01 -4.55 10.38
CA THR A 100 -1.16 -3.43 10.82
C THR A 100 -1.01 -3.38 12.34
N ASN A 101 -1.93 -3.98 13.07
CA ASN A 101 -1.89 -4.03 14.53
C ASN A 101 -1.21 -5.30 15.06
N ASN A 102 -0.77 -6.19 14.15
CA ASN A 102 -0.09 -7.42 14.55
C ASN A 102 1.38 -7.12 14.85
N ASP A 103 1.80 -7.36 16.08
CA ASP A 103 3.14 -7.02 16.55
C ASP A 103 4.24 -7.96 16.01
N ASN A 104 3.86 -9.07 15.39
CA ASN A 104 4.83 -10.10 15.00
C ASN A 104 5.42 -9.90 13.61
N LEU A 105 4.80 -9.06 12.77
CA LEU A 105 5.21 -8.90 11.37
C LEU A 105 5.80 -7.52 11.14
N ASP A 106 6.97 -7.50 10.51
CA ASP A 106 7.61 -6.26 10.06
C ASP A 106 7.14 -5.88 8.67
N VAL A 107 7.10 -6.87 7.78
CA VAL A 107 6.58 -6.72 6.42
C VAL A 107 5.32 -7.56 6.30
N ILE A 108 4.24 -6.90 5.95
CA ILE A 108 2.94 -7.55 5.75
C ILE A 108 2.72 -7.64 4.24
N VAL A 109 2.66 -8.86 3.72
CA VAL A 109 2.32 -9.06 2.31
C VAL A 109 0.82 -8.95 2.17
N VAL A 110 0.36 -7.86 1.58
CA VAL A 110 -1.07 -7.63 1.38
C VAL A 110 -1.55 -8.32 0.10
N ALA A 111 -0.82 -8.15 -0.99
CA ALA A 111 -1.16 -8.78 -2.26
C ALA A 111 0.11 -8.97 -3.07
N ASN A 112 0.39 -10.20 -3.44
CA ASN A 112 1.56 -10.58 -4.20
C ASN A 112 1.14 -11.53 -5.33
N ASP A 113 1.16 -11.02 -6.55
CA ASP A 113 0.77 -11.76 -7.75
C ASP A 113 1.91 -12.57 -8.37
N ASP A 114 3.02 -12.73 -7.68
CA ASP A 114 4.15 -13.53 -8.14
C ASP A 114 3.70 -14.93 -8.53
N SER A 115 3.93 -15.31 -9.79
CA SER A 115 3.50 -16.62 -10.30
C SER A 115 4.20 -17.79 -9.63
N GLY A 116 5.38 -17.56 -9.05
CA GLY A 116 6.12 -18.57 -8.29
C GLY A 116 5.63 -18.76 -6.87
N GLY A 117 4.76 -17.88 -6.38
CA GLY A 117 4.28 -17.97 -5.00
C GLY A 117 3.33 -16.85 -4.68
N THR A 118 2.11 -16.89 -5.26
CA THR A 118 1.10 -15.89 -4.94
C THR A 118 0.79 -15.91 -3.45
N GLU A 119 0.64 -14.73 -2.88
CA GLU A 119 0.32 -14.60 -1.47
C GLU A 119 -0.61 -13.41 -1.26
N TYR A 120 -1.72 -13.65 -0.58
CA TYR A 120 -2.68 -12.60 -0.25
C TYR A 120 -2.97 -12.64 1.23
N LEU A 121 -3.23 -11.49 1.80
CA LEU A 121 -3.47 -11.36 3.23
C LEU A 121 -4.59 -12.27 3.68
N VAL A 122 -4.32 -13.08 4.70
CA VAL A 122 -5.28 -14.06 5.23
C VAL A 122 -6.52 -13.34 5.75
N GLY A 123 -7.67 -13.85 5.36
CA GLY A 123 -8.96 -13.30 5.81
C GLY A 123 -9.42 -12.06 5.06
N SER A 124 -8.63 -11.58 4.10
CA SER A 124 -8.99 -10.37 3.35
C SER A 124 -9.91 -10.61 2.15
N GLY A 125 -9.85 -11.82 1.59
CA GLY A 125 -10.56 -12.13 0.34
C GLY A 125 -9.88 -11.58 -0.91
N ILE A 126 -8.73 -10.93 -0.79
CA ILE A 126 -8.01 -10.37 -1.94
C ILE A 126 -7.62 -11.49 -2.90
N THR A 127 -7.86 -11.29 -4.18
CA THR A 127 -7.58 -12.28 -5.22
C THR A 127 -6.52 -11.83 -6.20
N ALA A 128 -6.21 -10.55 -6.25
CA ALA A 128 -5.17 -10.01 -7.12
C ALA A 128 -4.75 -8.63 -6.66
N CYS A 129 -3.54 -8.25 -7.01
CA CYS A 129 -3.07 -6.88 -6.90
C CYS A 129 -3.32 -6.19 -8.25
N GLY A 130 -4.03 -5.08 -8.22
CA GLY A 130 -4.23 -4.27 -9.40
C GLY A 130 -3.14 -3.21 -9.54
N ALA A 131 -3.48 -2.11 -10.17
CA ALA A 131 -2.53 -1.05 -10.47
C ALA A 131 -1.93 -0.45 -9.20
N ILE A 132 -0.61 -0.26 -9.23
CA ILE A 132 0.15 0.47 -8.21
C ILE A 132 0.58 1.79 -8.86
N SER A 133 0.19 2.91 -8.26
CA SER A 133 0.52 4.22 -8.79
C SER A 133 1.37 4.98 -7.78
N VAL A 134 2.59 5.31 -8.19
CA VAL A 134 3.51 6.09 -7.36
C VAL A 134 3.75 7.41 -8.07
N THR A 135 3.42 8.50 -7.40
CA THR A 135 3.52 9.85 -7.98
C THR A 135 4.41 10.72 -7.12
N VAL A 136 5.03 11.71 -7.76
CA VAL A 136 5.87 12.67 -7.03
C VAL A 136 4.98 13.77 -6.45
N ALA A 137 5.13 14.03 -5.15
CA ALA A 137 4.53 15.18 -4.51
C ALA A 137 5.61 16.21 -4.23
N TYR A 138 5.38 17.45 -4.60
CA TYR A 138 6.33 18.53 -4.40
C TYR A 138 5.96 19.35 -3.18
N ALA A 139 6.96 19.61 -2.34
CA ALA A 139 6.78 20.53 -1.22
C ALA A 139 6.93 21.96 -1.72
N ASN A 140 6.12 22.85 -1.20
CA ASN A 140 6.28 24.28 -1.46
C ASN A 140 7.33 24.89 -0.56
#